data_a3434749ed6730c2c489103f50d1d727
#
_entry.id   a3434749ed6730c2c489103f50d1d727
#
_cell.length_a   1.000
_cell.length_b   1.000
_cell.length_c   1.000
_cell.angle_alpha   90.00
_cell.angle_beta   90.00
_cell.angle_gamma   90.00
#
_symmetry.space_group_name_H-M   'P 1'
#
loop_
_entity.id
_entity.type
_entity.pdbx_description
1 polymer ?
#
loop_
_entity_poly.entity_id
_entity_poly.type
_entity_poly.pdbx_seq_one_letter_code
_entity_poly.pdbx_strand_id
1 'polypeptide(L)'
;ALQVATVHDFFNFVVVLILFPIELLFHPLEKAAVFLTSTLLGSNFNLSFSSPLDYIVKPVANLIQTGLGEQAIFQLLVAFLMIFISLRYFVKIIKPLAETEFKILLQDHLFRTPFLSFLVGLVLTIVVQSSSVSTSLAVPIAGVGMLGLHKLYPYILGANIGTTFTALLASIVTGSP
;
A
#
# COMPACT_ATOMS: atom_id res chain seq x y z
N ALA A 1 12.00 1.32 12.78
CA ALA A 1 11.80 0.51 11.58
C ALA A 1 11.14 -0.84 11.93
N LEU A 2 11.78 -1.70 12.72
CA LEU A 2 11.25 -3.03 13.07
C LEU A 2 9.84 -2.96 13.67
N GLN A 3 9.61 -2.05 14.63
CA GLN A 3 8.31 -1.88 15.28
C GLN A 3 7.17 -1.58 14.27
N VAL A 4 7.43 -0.78 13.25
CA VAL A 4 6.43 -0.43 12.22
C VAL A 4 6.09 -1.63 11.37
N ALA A 5 7.09 -2.39 10.92
CA ALA A 5 6.86 -3.61 10.15
C ALA A 5 6.11 -4.65 10.98
N THR A 6 6.56 -4.91 12.22
CA THR A 6 5.89 -5.88 13.11
C THR A 6 4.44 -5.51 13.41
N VAL A 7 4.16 -4.22 13.67
CA VAL A 7 2.77 -3.79 13.94
C VAL A 7 1.88 -3.95 12.72
N HIS A 8 2.38 -3.64 11.52
CA HIS A 8 1.64 -3.87 10.29
C HIS A 8 1.27 -5.35 10.10
N ASP A 9 2.27 -6.23 10.20
CA ASP A 9 2.07 -7.67 9.98
C ASP A 9 1.17 -8.27 11.08
N PHE A 10 1.40 -7.90 12.34
CA PHE A 10 0.59 -8.36 13.46
C PHE A 10 -0.87 -7.91 13.35
N PHE A 11 -1.11 -6.65 12.98
CA PHE A 11 -2.47 -6.15 12.75
C PHE A 11 -3.19 -6.96 11.68
N ASN A 12 -2.56 -7.14 10.52
CA ASN A 12 -3.16 -7.90 9.42
C ASN A 12 -3.42 -9.36 9.82
N PHE A 13 -2.48 -9.99 10.52
CA PHE A 13 -2.65 -11.37 11.03
C PHE A 13 -3.84 -11.49 11.99
N VAL A 14 -3.96 -10.56 12.96
CA VAL A 14 -5.07 -10.56 13.92
C VAL A 14 -6.40 -10.32 13.21
N VAL A 15 -6.45 -9.38 12.27
CA VAL A 15 -7.66 -9.10 11.49
C VAL A 15 -8.11 -10.34 10.72
N VAL A 16 -7.20 -11.03 10.04
CA VAL A 16 -7.52 -12.27 9.32
C VAL A 16 -7.97 -13.36 10.29
N LEU A 17 -7.27 -13.54 11.41
CA LEU A 17 -7.61 -14.56 12.42
C LEU A 17 -9.02 -14.37 12.98
N ILE A 18 -9.49 -13.13 13.14
CA ILE A 18 -10.82 -12.82 13.66
C ILE A 18 -11.86 -12.82 12.54
N LEU A 19 -11.61 -12.11 11.43
CA LEU A 19 -12.63 -11.91 10.40
C LEU A 19 -12.82 -13.12 9.50
N PHE A 20 -11.80 -13.91 9.26
CA PHE A 20 -11.91 -15.08 8.38
C PHE A 20 -12.89 -16.14 8.91
N PRO A 21 -12.86 -16.55 10.20
CA PRO A 21 -13.88 -17.43 10.74
C PRO A 21 -15.30 -16.83 10.70
N ILE A 22 -15.42 -15.52 10.94
CA ILE A 22 -16.70 -14.81 10.87
C ILE A 22 -17.23 -14.82 9.43
N GLU A 23 -16.37 -14.59 8.45
CA GLU A 23 -16.73 -14.64 7.05
C GLU A 23 -17.18 -16.03 6.61
N LEU A 24 -16.47 -17.09 7.03
CA LEU A 24 -16.85 -18.47 6.73
C LEU A 24 -18.22 -18.88 7.29
N LEU A 25 -18.60 -18.32 8.45
CA LEU A 25 -19.85 -18.70 9.13
C LEU A 25 -21.05 -17.82 8.72
N PHE A 26 -20.83 -16.54 8.52
CA PHE A 26 -21.91 -15.54 8.38
C PHE A 26 -21.90 -14.81 7.03
N HIS A 27 -20.81 -14.89 6.27
CA HIS A 27 -20.61 -14.21 4.96
C HIS A 27 -20.92 -12.68 5.01
N PRO A 28 -20.48 -11.93 6.04
CA PRO A 28 -20.82 -10.51 6.13
C PRO A 28 -20.18 -9.67 5.00
N LEU A 29 -18.93 -9.98 4.60
CA LEU A 29 -18.25 -9.23 3.53
C LEU A 29 -18.88 -9.53 2.18
N GLU A 30 -19.20 -10.79 1.90
CA GLU A 30 -19.91 -11.18 0.67
C GLU A 30 -21.27 -10.48 0.59
N LYS A 31 -22.07 -10.52 1.64
CA LYS A 31 -23.38 -9.84 1.70
C LYS A 31 -23.25 -8.33 1.52
N ALA A 32 -22.25 -7.71 2.16
CA ALA A 32 -21.99 -6.29 2.01
C ALA A 32 -21.55 -5.95 0.58
N ALA A 33 -20.70 -6.77 -0.04
CA ALA A 33 -20.27 -6.60 -1.42
C ALA A 33 -21.44 -6.68 -2.40
N VAL A 34 -22.27 -7.71 -2.27
CA VAL A 34 -23.49 -7.88 -3.10
C VAL A 34 -24.45 -6.70 -2.92
N PHE A 35 -24.69 -6.25 -1.69
CA PHE A 35 -25.54 -5.11 -1.40
C PHE A 35 -25.00 -3.83 -2.02
N LEU A 36 -23.72 -3.55 -1.87
CA LEU A 36 -23.08 -2.36 -2.47
C LEU A 36 -23.12 -2.42 -3.99
N THR A 37 -22.81 -3.57 -4.58
CA THR A 37 -22.82 -3.75 -6.03
C THR A 37 -24.24 -3.52 -6.58
N SER A 38 -25.25 -4.11 -5.97
CA SER A 38 -26.65 -3.96 -6.42
C SER A 38 -27.17 -2.53 -6.28
N THR A 39 -26.68 -1.78 -5.27
CA THR A 39 -27.13 -0.42 -4.98
C THR A 39 -26.38 0.64 -5.78
N LEU A 40 -25.06 0.46 -5.96
CA LEU A 40 -24.20 1.48 -6.58
C LEU A 40 -23.96 1.23 -8.09
N LEU A 41 -23.98 -0.02 -8.53
CA LEU A 41 -23.59 -0.41 -9.89
C LEU A 41 -24.78 -0.80 -10.79
N GLY A 42 -25.97 -0.31 -10.48
CA GLY A 42 -27.13 -0.43 -11.39
C GLY A 42 -26.76 0.03 -12.80
N SER A 43 -26.29 -0.90 -13.63
CA SER A 43 -26.01 -0.83 -15.06
C SER A 43 -24.85 0.09 -15.55
N ASN A 44 -23.82 -0.53 -16.14
CA ASN A 44 -22.87 0.03 -17.13
C ASN A 44 -21.85 1.08 -16.65
N PHE A 45 -21.13 0.84 -15.56
CA PHE A 45 -19.93 1.61 -15.26
C PHE A 45 -18.69 0.91 -15.85
N ASN A 46 -18.22 1.36 -17.01
CA ASN A 46 -16.91 0.98 -17.56
C ASN A 46 -15.88 2.05 -17.20
N LEU A 47 -15.28 1.94 -16.02
CA LEU A 47 -14.12 2.76 -15.64
C LEU A 47 -12.85 1.95 -15.88
N SER A 48 -12.03 2.37 -16.84
CA SER A 48 -10.65 1.88 -16.92
C SER A 48 -9.77 2.77 -16.03
N PHE A 49 -9.31 2.23 -14.91
CA PHE A 49 -8.39 2.94 -14.03
C PHE A 49 -7.02 2.27 -14.10
N SER A 50 -6.00 3.00 -14.60
CA SER A 50 -4.60 2.56 -14.61
C SER A 50 -3.83 3.27 -13.51
N SER A 51 -2.96 2.53 -12.81
CA SER A 51 -2.06 3.15 -11.83
C SER A 51 -1.10 4.12 -12.52
N PRO A 52 -0.89 5.32 -11.97
CA PRO A 52 0.17 6.22 -12.46
C PRO A 52 1.56 5.56 -12.46
N LEU A 53 1.80 4.61 -11.55
CA LEU A 53 3.06 3.87 -11.48
C LEU A 53 3.24 2.91 -12.66
N ASP A 54 2.17 2.47 -13.31
CA ASP A 54 2.24 1.56 -14.45
C ASP A 54 3.09 2.12 -15.60
N TYR A 55 3.05 3.44 -15.77
CA TYR A 55 3.87 4.13 -16.79
C TYR A 55 5.38 4.00 -16.53
N ILE A 56 5.79 3.83 -15.28
CA ILE A 56 7.20 3.70 -14.89
C ILE A 56 7.57 2.23 -14.70
N VAL A 57 6.71 1.46 -14.04
CA VAL A 57 6.99 0.08 -13.62
C VAL A 57 6.92 -0.89 -14.80
N LYS A 58 5.89 -0.77 -15.66
CA LYS A 58 5.71 -1.67 -16.80
C LYS A 58 6.88 -1.67 -17.79
N PRO A 59 7.42 -0.51 -18.24
CA PRO A 59 8.58 -0.51 -19.12
C PRO A 59 9.80 -1.21 -18.52
N VAL A 60 10.07 -0.97 -17.23
CA VAL A 60 11.20 -1.59 -16.52
C VAL A 60 10.98 -3.10 -16.37
N ALA A 61 9.77 -3.51 -15.98
CA ALA A 61 9.43 -4.93 -15.85
C ALA A 61 9.54 -5.67 -17.20
N ASN A 62 9.03 -5.08 -18.27
CA ASN A 62 9.13 -5.64 -19.61
C ASN A 62 10.59 -5.77 -20.08
N LEU A 63 11.43 -4.77 -19.79
CA LEU A 63 12.85 -4.82 -20.14
C LEU A 63 13.58 -5.95 -19.39
N ILE A 64 13.23 -6.18 -18.13
CA ILE A 64 13.78 -7.30 -17.35
C ILE A 64 13.27 -8.64 -17.91
N GLN A 65 11.99 -8.75 -18.22
CA GLN A 65 11.41 -9.97 -18.79
C GLN A 65 12.01 -10.31 -20.16
N THR A 66 12.14 -9.33 -21.04
CA THR A 66 12.75 -9.55 -22.36
C THR A 66 14.24 -9.87 -22.27
N GLY A 67 14.97 -9.28 -21.32
CA GLY A 67 16.39 -9.53 -21.12
C GLY A 67 16.73 -10.87 -20.48
N LEU A 68 15.88 -11.36 -19.57
CA LEU A 68 16.10 -12.62 -18.83
C LEU A 68 15.30 -13.80 -19.40
N GLY A 69 14.43 -13.56 -20.38
CA GLY A 69 13.53 -14.58 -20.90
C GLY A 69 12.58 -15.15 -19.84
N GLU A 70 12.12 -16.38 -20.00
CA GLU A 70 11.17 -17.06 -19.11
C GLU A 70 11.82 -17.66 -17.84
N GLN A 71 13.06 -17.28 -17.52
CA GLN A 71 13.78 -17.85 -16.38
C GLN A 71 13.33 -17.23 -15.06
N ALA A 72 12.25 -17.73 -14.49
CA ALA A 72 11.61 -17.21 -13.27
C ALA A 72 12.57 -17.01 -12.08
N ILE A 73 13.56 -17.91 -11.90
CA ILE A 73 14.53 -17.83 -10.80
C ILE A 73 15.42 -16.59 -10.95
N PHE A 74 15.90 -16.30 -12.17
CA PHE A 74 16.72 -15.11 -12.41
C PHE A 74 15.92 -13.82 -12.28
N GLN A 75 14.66 -13.82 -12.75
CA GLN A 75 13.76 -12.69 -12.55
C GLN A 75 13.51 -12.42 -11.06
N LEU A 76 13.30 -13.47 -10.25
CA LEU A 76 13.16 -13.36 -8.81
C LEU A 76 14.39 -12.78 -8.13
N LEU A 77 15.59 -13.26 -8.49
CA LEU A 77 16.85 -12.77 -7.94
C LEU A 77 17.07 -11.29 -8.29
N VAL A 78 16.80 -10.89 -9.53
CA VAL A 78 16.91 -9.48 -9.96
C VAL A 78 15.90 -8.62 -9.21
N ALA A 79 14.66 -9.08 -9.06
CA ALA A 79 13.64 -8.34 -8.29
C ALA A 79 14.07 -8.15 -6.82
N PHE A 80 14.59 -9.19 -6.18
CA PHE A 80 15.13 -9.11 -4.81
C PHE A 80 16.28 -8.11 -4.70
N LEU A 81 17.23 -8.17 -5.64
CA LEU A 81 18.36 -7.24 -5.69
C LEU A 81 17.89 -5.79 -5.88
N MET A 82 16.93 -5.56 -6.77
CA MET A 82 16.36 -4.23 -7.01
C MET A 82 15.66 -3.68 -5.76
N ILE A 83 14.88 -4.50 -5.04
CA ILE A 83 14.23 -4.09 -3.78
C ILE A 83 15.29 -3.70 -2.76
N PHE A 84 16.32 -4.52 -2.58
CA PHE A 84 17.38 -4.26 -1.62
C PHE A 84 18.16 -2.96 -1.94
N ILE A 85 18.53 -2.78 -3.20
CA ILE A 85 19.21 -1.58 -3.68
C ILE A 85 18.31 -0.36 -3.50
N SER A 86 17.04 -0.44 -3.89
CA SER A 86 16.07 0.65 -3.78
C SER A 86 15.90 1.09 -2.32
N LEU A 87 15.71 0.16 -1.39
CA LEU A 87 15.58 0.47 0.04
C LEU A 87 16.85 1.12 0.59
N ARG A 88 18.03 0.64 0.20
CA ARG A 88 19.31 1.22 0.63
C ARG A 88 19.48 2.66 0.14
N TYR A 89 19.19 2.91 -1.14
CA TYR A 89 19.25 4.28 -1.69
C TYR A 89 18.17 5.17 -1.10
N PHE A 90 16.97 4.66 -0.89
CA PHE A 90 15.89 5.41 -0.24
C PHE A 90 16.29 5.88 1.17
N VAL A 91 16.85 4.99 2.00
CA VAL A 91 17.36 5.35 3.32
C VAL A 91 18.47 6.40 3.23
N LYS A 92 19.40 6.26 2.25
CA LYS A 92 20.49 7.20 2.03
C LYS A 92 19.99 8.60 1.68
N ILE A 93 18.90 8.71 0.92
CA ILE A 93 18.30 9.99 0.52
C ILE A 93 17.48 10.57 1.69
N ILE A 94 16.70 9.74 2.39
CA ILE A 94 15.82 10.20 3.47
C ILE A 94 16.60 10.61 4.74
N LYS A 95 17.73 9.96 5.01
CA LYS A 95 18.49 10.22 6.24
C LYS A 95 18.90 11.69 6.42
N PRO A 96 19.51 12.39 5.46
CA PRO A 96 19.81 13.81 5.61
C PRO A 96 18.55 14.68 5.73
N LEU A 97 17.44 14.30 5.08
CA LEU A 97 16.18 15.02 5.17
C LEU A 97 15.58 14.95 6.59
N ALA A 98 15.91 13.91 7.35
CA ALA A 98 15.48 13.77 8.75
C ALA A 98 16.07 14.83 9.69
N GLU A 99 17.13 15.52 9.28
CA GLU A 99 17.81 16.57 10.03
C GLU A 99 17.44 17.98 9.54
N THR A 100 16.52 18.10 8.59
CA THR A 100 16.12 19.36 7.97
C THR A 100 14.71 19.80 8.33
N GLU A 101 14.32 21.00 7.87
CA GLU A 101 12.96 21.55 7.89
C GLU A 101 11.91 20.57 7.31
N PHE A 102 12.32 19.66 6.46
CA PHE A 102 11.44 18.64 5.87
C PHE A 102 10.84 17.72 6.93
N LYS A 103 11.59 17.38 7.99
CA LYS A 103 11.06 16.62 9.12
C LYS A 103 9.95 17.38 9.82
N ILE A 104 10.14 18.69 10.05
CA ILE A 104 9.16 19.58 10.69
C ILE A 104 7.91 19.65 9.81
N LEU A 105 8.08 19.86 8.49
CA LEU A 105 6.98 19.87 7.54
C LEU A 105 6.15 18.58 7.60
N LEU A 106 6.80 17.42 7.59
CA LEU A 106 6.11 16.15 7.72
C LEU A 106 5.36 16.02 9.05
N GLN A 107 6.05 16.33 10.17
CA GLN A 107 5.49 16.13 11.51
C GLN A 107 4.35 17.07 11.83
N ASP A 108 4.44 18.32 11.40
CA ASP A 108 3.53 19.40 11.82
C ASP A 108 2.39 19.66 10.81
N HIS A 109 2.52 19.17 9.58
CA HIS A 109 1.49 19.32 8.57
C HIS A 109 0.84 17.98 8.18
N LEU A 110 1.59 17.07 7.58
CA LEU A 110 1.04 15.82 7.05
C LEU A 110 0.71 14.79 8.14
N PHE A 111 1.53 14.74 9.19
CA PHE A 111 1.39 13.80 10.31
C PHE A 111 1.10 14.50 11.64
N ARG A 112 0.43 15.65 11.58
CA ARG A 112 0.11 16.44 12.77
C ARG A 112 -0.86 15.72 13.70
N THR A 113 -1.89 15.12 13.14
CA THR A 113 -2.93 14.39 13.89
C THR A 113 -3.03 12.94 13.40
N PRO A 114 -3.52 12.01 14.23
CA PRO A 114 -3.77 10.64 13.80
C PRO A 114 -4.69 10.55 12.57
N PHE A 115 -5.68 11.42 12.49
CA PHE A 115 -6.61 11.48 11.36
C PHE A 115 -5.91 11.91 10.06
N LEU A 116 -5.04 12.92 10.11
CA LEU A 116 -4.25 13.33 8.94
C LEU A 116 -3.29 12.23 8.52
N SER A 117 -2.61 11.58 9.46
CA SER A 117 -1.74 10.43 9.18
C SER A 117 -2.51 9.31 8.47
N PHE A 118 -3.72 9.01 8.94
CA PHE A 118 -4.63 8.05 8.31
C PHE A 118 -4.98 8.46 6.87
N LEU A 119 -5.38 9.71 6.66
CA LEU A 119 -5.71 10.23 5.32
C LEU A 119 -4.52 10.18 4.38
N VAL A 120 -3.32 10.50 4.85
CA VAL A 120 -2.09 10.41 4.04
C VAL A 120 -1.87 8.96 3.58
N GLY A 121 -1.99 7.99 4.49
CA GLY A 121 -1.89 6.56 4.14
C GLY A 121 -2.94 6.10 3.14
N LEU A 122 -4.19 6.50 3.37
CA LEU A 122 -5.33 6.22 2.50
C LEU A 122 -5.11 6.77 1.09
N VAL A 123 -4.86 8.07 0.97
CA VAL A 123 -4.71 8.77 -0.32
C VAL A 123 -3.49 8.25 -1.06
N LEU A 124 -2.36 8.10 -0.37
CA LEU A 124 -1.15 7.58 -0.98
C LEU A 124 -1.37 6.17 -1.56
N THR A 125 -2.05 5.30 -0.81
CA THR A 125 -2.34 3.94 -1.28
C THR A 125 -3.32 3.92 -2.45
N ILE A 126 -4.32 4.77 -2.47
CA ILE A 126 -5.25 4.92 -3.60
C ILE A 126 -4.49 5.37 -4.87
N VAL A 127 -3.61 6.37 -4.74
CA VAL A 127 -2.83 6.91 -5.87
C VAL A 127 -1.83 5.87 -6.38
N VAL A 128 -1.09 5.25 -5.47
CA VAL A 128 -0.06 4.24 -5.77
C VAL A 128 -0.69 2.89 -6.17
N GLN A 129 -1.94 2.62 -5.72
CA GLN A 129 -2.65 1.35 -5.87
C GLN A 129 -1.88 0.14 -5.31
N SER A 130 -1.04 0.39 -4.32
CA SER A 130 -0.24 -0.65 -3.65
C SER A 130 0.01 -0.29 -2.19
N SER A 131 -0.64 -1.00 -1.29
CA SER A 131 -0.38 -0.85 0.16
C SER A 131 1.01 -1.34 0.54
N SER A 132 1.53 -2.35 -0.15
CA SER A 132 2.90 -2.83 0.08
C SER A 132 3.94 -1.77 -0.23
N VAL A 133 3.77 -0.99 -1.31
CA VAL A 133 4.62 0.15 -1.62
C VAL A 133 4.44 1.24 -0.57
N SER A 134 3.20 1.61 -0.25
CA SER A 134 2.91 2.65 0.75
C SER A 134 3.49 2.31 2.12
N THR A 135 3.31 1.08 2.61
CA THR A 135 3.83 0.66 3.92
C THR A 135 5.35 0.46 3.91
N SER A 136 5.94 0.02 2.79
CA SER A 136 7.40 -0.09 2.67
C SER A 136 8.11 1.27 2.78
N LEU A 137 7.45 2.38 2.40
CA LEU A 137 7.98 3.73 2.62
C LEU A 137 7.98 4.12 4.11
N ALA A 138 7.00 3.65 4.89
CA ALA A 138 6.91 3.96 6.33
C ALA A 138 8.08 3.38 7.14
N VAL A 139 8.57 2.20 6.76
CA VAL A 139 9.64 1.50 7.48
C VAL A 139 10.96 2.29 7.51
N PRO A 140 11.51 2.76 6.37
CA PRO A 140 12.72 3.60 6.36
C PRO A 140 12.50 4.95 7.05
N ILE A 141 11.34 5.60 6.88
CA ILE A 141 11.00 6.88 7.54
C ILE A 141 11.03 6.73 9.06
N ALA A 142 10.50 5.63 9.60
CA ALA A 142 10.64 5.27 11.00
C ALA A 142 12.09 4.94 11.38
N GLY A 143 12.82 4.30 10.48
CA GLY A 143 14.20 3.87 10.70
C GLY A 143 15.17 5.02 10.90
N VAL A 144 14.98 6.12 10.20
CA VAL A 144 15.77 7.35 10.34
C VAL A 144 15.22 8.31 11.41
N GLY A 145 14.17 7.92 12.15
CA GLY A 145 13.60 8.71 13.24
C GLY A 145 12.81 9.96 12.81
N MET A 146 12.36 10.01 11.55
CA MET A 146 11.51 11.11 11.08
C MET A 146 10.12 11.08 11.70
N LEU A 147 9.50 9.90 11.75
CA LEU A 147 8.18 9.70 12.31
C LEU A 147 8.18 8.57 13.34
N GLY A 148 7.52 8.80 14.47
CA GLY A 148 7.30 7.78 15.48
C GLY A 148 6.16 6.83 15.16
N LEU A 149 6.11 5.69 15.85
CA LEU A 149 5.09 4.67 15.66
C LEU A 149 3.65 5.21 15.82
N HIS A 150 3.44 6.10 16.78
CA HIS A 150 2.12 6.71 17.05
C HIS A 150 1.55 7.50 15.86
N LYS A 151 2.43 8.04 14.99
CA LYS A 151 2.05 8.73 13.74
C LYS A 151 1.93 7.77 12.56
N LEU A 152 2.77 6.75 12.52
CA LEU A 152 2.80 5.76 11.44
C LEU A 152 1.73 4.68 11.59
N TYR A 153 1.26 4.38 12.79
CA TYR A 153 0.18 3.41 12.99
C TYR A 153 -1.12 3.83 12.30
N PRO A 154 -1.66 5.05 12.50
CA PRO A 154 -2.82 5.51 11.74
C PRO A 154 -2.58 5.54 10.22
N TYR A 155 -1.38 5.88 9.77
CA TYR A 155 -1.00 5.82 8.37
C TYR A 155 -1.14 4.39 7.80
N ILE A 156 -0.67 3.38 8.53
CA ILE A 156 -0.80 1.96 8.14
C ILE A 156 -2.26 1.55 8.03
N LEU A 157 -3.10 1.97 8.98
CA LEU A 157 -4.55 1.73 8.94
C LEU A 157 -5.17 2.36 7.69
N GLY A 158 -4.79 3.61 7.37
CA GLY A 158 -5.22 4.29 6.15
C GLY A 158 -4.79 3.55 4.88
N ALA A 159 -3.54 3.08 4.84
CA ALA A 159 -3.02 2.31 3.71
C ALA A 159 -3.77 0.99 3.52
N ASN A 160 -4.13 0.29 4.59
CA ASN A 160 -4.94 -0.94 4.53
C ASN A 160 -6.33 -0.67 3.96
N ILE A 161 -6.99 0.41 4.39
CA ILE A 161 -8.29 0.80 3.82
C ILE A 161 -8.14 1.26 2.36
N GLY A 162 -7.05 1.95 2.00
CA GLY A 162 -6.75 2.30 0.63
C GLY A 162 -6.68 1.09 -0.31
N THR A 163 -6.25 -0.07 0.20
CA THR A 163 -6.25 -1.33 -0.56
C THR A 163 -7.68 -1.78 -0.91
N THR A 164 -8.62 -1.63 0.01
CA THR A 164 -10.03 -2.00 -0.28
C THR A 164 -10.61 -1.12 -1.37
N PHE A 165 -10.22 0.16 -1.42
CA PHE A 165 -10.61 1.07 -2.48
C PHE A 165 -10.04 0.63 -3.84
N THR A 166 -8.79 0.19 -3.89
CA THR A 166 -8.20 -0.35 -5.13
C THR A 166 -8.88 -1.64 -5.59
N ALA A 167 -9.26 -2.51 -4.65
CA ALA A 167 -10.03 -3.71 -4.95
C ALA A 167 -11.44 -3.37 -5.49
N LEU A 168 -12.10 -2.37 -4.90
CA LEU A 168 -13.39 -1.87 -5.38
C LEU A 168 -13.28 -1.33 -6.82
N LEU A 169 -12.26 -0.53 -7.12
CA LEU A 169 -12.00 -0.04 -8.47
C LEU A 169 -11.78 -1.21 -9.45
N ALA A 170 -11.01 -2.21 -9.05
CA ALA A 170 -10.78 -3.39 -9.88
C ALA A 170 -12.07 -4.16 -10.17
N SER A 171 -12.95 -4.35 -9.17
CA SER A 171 -14.22 -5.04 -9.34
C SER A 171 -15.17 -4.30 -10.30
N ILE A 172 -15.18 -2.97 -10.24
CA ILE A 172 -15.95 -2.13 -11.17
C ILE A 172 -15.46 -2.32 -12.62
N VAL A 173 -14.14 -2.37 -12.82
CA VAL A 173 -13.54 -2.54 -14.16
C VAL A 173 -13.80 -3.93 -14.73
N THR A 174 -13.77 -4.97 -13.88
CA THR A 174 -13.97 -6.37 -14.32
C THR A 174 -15.45 -6.74 -14.48
N GLY A 175 -16.37 -5.92 -13.97
CA GLY A 175 -17.81 -6.20 -13.97
C GLY A 175 -18.19 -7.43 -13.14
N SER A 176 -17.28 -7.90 -12.29
CA SER A 176 -17.52 -9.02 -11.37
C SER A 176 -17.62 -8.48 -9.94
N PRO A 177 -18.66 -8.87 -9.19
CA PRO A 177 -18.79 -8.57 -7.78
C PRO A 177 -17.72 -9.21 -6.94
#